data_49871c9ac6ff1a314cc940929fa94687
#
_entry.id   49871c9ac6ff1a314cc940929fa94687
#
_cell.length_a   1.000
_cell.length_b   1.000
_cell.length_c   1.000
_cell.angle_alpha   90.00
_cell.angle_beta   90.00
_cell.angle_gamma   90.00
#
_symmetry.space_group_name_H-M   'P 1'
#
loop_
_entity.id
_entity.type
_entity.pdbx_description
1 polymer ?
#
loop_
_entity_poly.entity_id
_entity_poly.type
_entity_poly.pdbx_seq_one_letter_code
_entity_poly.pdbx_strand_id
1 'polypeptide(L)'
;MLKLTKQFVFIAFILFAIPTFSQSKKALQEKKAQIKKDITYTNKLLARTKKNKEKSLAYLTALSKQVENREELLQMLSIEINLIEKQIGKTQIKIAKNQIKIQEKKQELEKLEKQYAKMIYYAYKNKHSFDNWVFIFSSKSFNQAYKRLKYLKQYAQHRKIQAEIITSTKQELSDEVLSLENQKTNLQKDKSNKKILITKKKTELEELKIQKKDKNDLIKKLKKTEKYFKKDLQKQQQAAKQLDKRIREIIEEEIRKAREAEKKANKEGFALTPEAKALSANFLENKGNLPWPLDKGIIVQGFGKQQHAVFKNIETYNNGIDIATDKEAKVRAVFDGKVSRIFLIKGEGKVILINHGEYFSVYSGLKEISVQTGEKIFAKQEIGIVMTDKNKQKTHLHFEIWKNYDKQNPSHWLYKAH
;
A
#
# COMPACT_ATOMS: atom_id res chain seq x y z
N MET A 1 -6.83 -46.11 39.91
CA MET A 1 -5.89 -45.52 38.93
C MET A 1 -6.66 -45.18 37.68
N LEU A 2 -7.03 -43.95 37.49
CA LEU A 2 -7.49 -43.31 36.23
C LEU A 2 -8.14 -41.98 36.58
N LYS A 3 -7.38 -40.88 36.48
CA LYS A 3 -7.92 -39.50 36.42
C LYS A 3 -6.73 -38.54 36.56
N LEU A 4 -5.96 -38.34 35.47
CA LEU A 4 -5.01 -37.20 35.39
C LEU A 4 -4.47 -37.08 33.96
N THR A 5 -5.31 -36.77 33.02
CA THR A 5 -4.87 -36.32 31.68
C THR A 5 -6.01 -35.59 30.96
N LYS A 6 -6.43 -34.41 31.43
CA LYS A 6 -7.34 -33.51 30.73
C LYS A 6 -7.20 -32.07 31.17
N GLN A 7 -5.99 -31.53 31.16
CA GLN A 7 -5.80 -30.09 31.44
C GLN A 7 -4.56 -29.45 30.78
N PHE A 8 -4.17 -29.87 29.60
CA PHE A 8 -3.00 -29.28 28.92
C PHE A 8 -3.19 -28.98 27.40
N VAL A 9 -4.40 -28.66 26.96
CA VAL A 9 -4.70 -28.32 25.53
C VAL A 9 -5.43 -26.99 25.39
N PHE A 10 -5.30 -26.03 26.29
CA PHE A 10 -6.03 -24.75 26.18
C PHE A 10 -5.17 -23.48 26.28
N ILE A 11 -3.83 -23.56 26.07
CA ILE A 11 -2.95 -22.38 26.14
C ILE A 11 -2.09 -22.20 24.87
N ALA A 12 -2.54 -22.62 23.70
CA ALA A 12 -1.81 -22.42 22.46
C ALA A 12 -2.57 -21.64 21.38
N PHE A 13 -3.62 -20.85 21.74
CA PHE A 13 -4.43 -20.14 20.71
C PHE A 13 -4.64 -18.65 20.99
N ILE A 14 -3.80 -17.99 21.79
CA ILE A 14 -3.89 -16.54 22.04
C ILE A 14 -2.55 -15.86 21.72
N LEU A 15 -2.05 -16.02 20.50
CA LEU A 15 -0.85 -15.29 20.04
C LEU A 15 -0.82 -14.99 18.54
N PHE A 16 -2.00 -14.81 17.92
CA PHE A 16 -2.06 -14.37 16.52
C PHE A 16 -3.18 -13.35 16.26
N ALA A 17 -3.22 -12.30 17.04
CA ALA A 17 -4.12 -11.17 16.79
C ALA A 17 -3.42 -9.85 17.06
N ILE A 18 -2.45 -9.49 16.21
CA ILE A 18 -1.92 -8.13 16.01
C ILE A 18 -1.06 -8.19 14.73
N PRO A 19 -1.09 -7.25 13.79
CA PRO A 19 -1.66 -5.90 13.76
C PRO A 19 -2.32 -5.54 12.43
N THR A 20 -3.57 -5.78 12.22
CA THR A 20 -4.28 -5.40 10.98
C THR A 20 -4.37 -3.87 10.78
N PHE A 21 -4.29 -3.08 11.83
CA PHE A 21 -4.46 -1.61 11.77
C PHE A 21 -3.21 -0.87 11.28
N SER A 22 -2.01 -1.34 11.62
CA SER A 22 -0.75 -0.71 11.17
C SER A 22 -0.46 -1.01 9.70
N GLN A 23 -0.72 -2.22 9.24
CA GLN A 23 -0.58 -2.61 7.83
C GLN A 23 -1.55 -1.85 6.93
N SER A 24 -2.79 -1.59 7.38
CA SER A 24 -3.77 -0.85 6.59
C SER A 24 -3.37 0.62 6.38
N LYS A 25 -2.80 1.29 7.39
CA LYS A 25 -2.34 2.69 7.28
C LYS A 25 -1.15 2.82 6.35
N LYS A 26 -0.17 1.92 6.45
CA LYS A 26 1.01 1.90 5.58
C LYS A 26 0.62 1.62 4.12
N ALA A 27 -0.22 0.63 3.87
CA ALA A 27 -0.74 0.31 2.55
C ALA A 27 -1.51 1.49 1.93
N LEU A 28 -2.34 2.19 2.71
CA LEU A 28 -3.05 3.38 2.26
C LEU A 28 -2.09 4.52 1.87
N GLN A 29 -1.03 4.73 2.65
CA GLN A 29 -0.01 5.75 2.35
C GLN A 29 0.80 5.41 1.09
N GLU A 30 1.20 4.16 0.92
CA GLU A 30 1.90 3.69 -0.27
C GLU A 30 1.04 3.85 -1.53
N LYS A 31 -0.22 3.42 -1.46
CA LYS A 31 -1.18 3.56 -2.58
C LYS A 31 -1.42 5.03 -2.93
N LYS A 32 -1.60 5.90 -1.95
CA LYS A 32 -1.73 7.36 -2.14
C LYS A 32 -0.47 7.98 -2.77
N ALA A 33 0.73 7.52 -2.38
CA ALA A 33 1.98 7.98 -2.96
C ALA A 33 2.09 7.54 -4.44
N GLN A 34 1.67 6.32 -4.76
CA GLN A 34 1.65 5.83 -6.14
C GLN A 34 0.68 6.64 -7.00
N ILE A 35 -0.56 6.84 -6.57
CA ILE A 35 -1.56 7.65 -7.30
C ILE A 35 -1.04 9.07 -7.56
N LYS A 36 -0.34 9.69 -6.60
CA LYS A 36 0.27 11.02 -6.83
C LYS A 36 1.34 10.99 -7.92
N LYS A 37 2.17 9.95 -7.98
CA LYS A 37 3.15 9.78 -9.06
C LYS A 37 2.43 9.64 -10.41
N ASP A 38 1.35 8.85 -10.47
CA ASP A 38 0.56 8.63 -11.67
C ASP A 38 -0.13 9.91 -12.14
N ILE A 39 -0.68 10.72 -11.23
CA ILE A 39 -1.22 12.05 -11.53
C ILE A 39 -0.14 12.96 -12.12
N THR A 40 1.05 13.01 -11.51
CA THR A 40 2.16 13.83 -12.00
C THR A 40 2.60 13.39 -13.40
N TYR A 41 2.72 12.08 -13.63
CA TYR A 41 3.09 11.54 -14.91
C TYR A 41 2.00 11.79 -15.98
N THR A 42 0.73 11.61 -15.63
CA THR A 42 -0.40 11.87 -16.52
C THR A 42 -0.49 13.35 -16.89
N ASN A 43 -0.21 14.27 -15.96
CA ASN A 43 -0.09 15.70 -16.26
C ASN A 43 0.99 15.97 -17.33
N LYS A 44 2.14 15.29 -17.23
CA LYS A 44 3.23 15.41 -18.21
C LYS A 44 2.83 14.89 -19.58
N LEU A 45 2.10 13.76 -19.64
CA LEU A 45 1.56 13.23 -20.90
C LEU A 45 0.52 14.18 -21.52
N LEU A 46 -0.38 14.74 -20.72
CA LEU A 46 -1.37 15.73 -21.17
C LEU A 46 -0.70 16.97 -21.73
N ALA A 47 0.33 17.49 -21.08
CA ALA A 47 1.08 18.66 -21.58
C ALA A 47 1.72 18.38 -22.94
N ARG A 48 2.26 17.18 -23.17
CA ARG A 48 2.87 16.77 -24.46
C ARG A 48 1.84 16.62 -25.59
N THR A 49 0.65 16.16 -25.28
CA THR A 49 -0.42 15.93 -26.26
C THR A 49 -1.29 17.16 -26.49
N LYS A 50 -1.03 18.27 -25.80
CA LYS A 50 -1.84 19.50 -25.83
C LYS A 50 -1.97 20.12 -27.24
N LYS A 51 -0.92 20.01 -28.09
CA LYS A 51 -0.94 20.56 -29.45
C LYS A 51 -2.05 19.97 -30.35
N ASN A 52 -2.49 18.72 -30.11
CA ASN A 52 -3.54 18.02 -30.85
C ASN A 52 -4.75 17.69 -29.95
N LYS A 53 -5.00 18.47 -28.91
CA LYS A 53 -6.04 18.25 -27.89
C LYS A 53 -7.41 17.95 -28.51
N GLU A 54 -7.80 18.70 -29.50
CA GLU A 54 -9.16 18.65 -30.07
C GLU A 54 -9.45 17.44 -30.97
N LYS A 55 -8.41 16.73 -31.44
CA LYS A 55 -8.50 15.58 -32.35
C LYS A 55 -7.91 14.30 -31.81
N SER A 56 -7.44 14.30 -30.54
CA SER A 56 -6.63 13.21 -30.00
C SER A 56 -7.40 12.33 -29.03
N LEU A 57 -7.67 11.09 -29.44
CA LEU A 57 -8.12 10.03 -28.52
C LEU A 57 -7.10 9.76 -27.42
N ALA A 58 -5.79 9.86 -27.71
CA ALA A 58 -4.75 9.69 -26.72
C ALA A 58 -4.83 10.73 -25.59
N TYR A 59 -5.13 12.01 -25.95
CA TYR A 59 -5.37 13.03 -24.93
C TYR A 59 -6.59 12.72 -24.08
N LEU A 60 -7.69 12.24 -24.69
CA LEU A 60 -8.90 11.86 -23.95
C LEU A 60 -8.64 10.67 -23.02
N THR A 61 -7.88 9.68 -23.48
CA THR A 61 -7.52 8.51 -22.64
C THR A 61 -6.69 8.94 -21.44
N ALA A 62 -5.65 9.77 -21.65
CA ALA A 62 -4.83 10.30 -20.56
C ALA A 62 -5.66 11.16 -19.58
N LEU A 63 -6.57 12.00 -20.08
CA LEU A 63 -7.46 12.81 -19.26
C LEU A 63 -8.46 11.95 -18.48
N SER A 64 -8.96 10.87 -19.09
CA SER A 64 -9.85 9.93 -18.39
C SER A 64 -9.14 9.23 -17.25
N LYS A 65 -7.90 8.75 -17.47
CA LYS A 65 -7.09 8.14 -16.41
C LYS A 65 -6.75 9.13 -15.30
N GLN A 66 -6.50 10.38 -15.65
CA GLN A 66 -6.26 11.40 -14.63
C GLN A 66 -7.50 11.67 -13.77
N VAL A 67 -8.68 11.73 -14.37
CA VAL A 67 -9.96 11.84 -13.63
C VAL A 67 -10.14 10.67 -12.68
N GLU A 68 -9.92 9.43 -13.15
CA GLU A 68 -9.99 8.22 -12.33
C GLU A 68 -9.02 8.27 -11.15
N ASN A 69 -7.75 8.56 -11.40
CA ASN A 69 -6.73 8.67 -10.36
C ASN A 69 -7.06 9.74 -9.30
N ARG A 70 -7.66 10.87 -9.71
CA ARG A 70 -8.10 11.91 -8.76
C ARG A 70 -9.33 11.48 -7.96
N GLU A 71 -10.27 10.76 -8.55
CA GLU A 71 -11.41 10.18 -7.82
C GLU A 71 -10.92 9.20 -6.75
N GLU A 72 -9.99 8.33 -7.09
CA GLU A 72 -9.38 7.41 -6.13
C GLU A 72 -8.61 8.15 -5.02
N LEU A 73 -7.84 9.19 -5.37
CA LEU A 73 -7.16 10.03 -4.38
C LEU A 73 -8.14 10.69 -3.40
N LEU A 74 -9.27 11.19 -3.90
CA LEU A 74 -10.32 11.80 -3.07
C LEU A 74 -10.98 10.79 -2.12
N GLN A 75 -11.19 9.55 -2.56
CA GLN A 75 -11.67 8.46 -1.69
C GLN A 75 -10.67 8.18 -0.57
N MET A 76 -9.37 8.06 -0.90
CA MET A 76 -8.32 7.84 0.09
C MET A 76 -8.18 8.97 1.09
N LEU A 77 -8.25 10.24 0.64
CA LEU A 77 -8.26 11.39 1.53
C LEU A 77 -9.46 11.36 2.47
N SER A 78 -10.62 10.90 1.99
CA SER A 78 -11.82 10.76 2.83
C SER A 78 -11.66 9.71 3.91
N ILE A 79 -11.09 8.54 3.56
CA ILE A 79 -10.79 7.47 4.51
C ILE A 79 -9.79 7.97 5.57
N GLU A 80 -8.72 8.64 5.14
CA GLU A 80 -7.68 9.17 6.04
C GLU A 80 -8.25 10.21 7.02
N ILE A 81 -9.10 11.11 6.54
CA ILE A 81 -9.79 12.12 7.37
C ILE A 81 -10.67 11.42 8.41
N ASN A 82 -11.45 10.41 8.02
CA ASN A 82 -12.32 9.66 8.93
C ASN A 82 -11.53 8.90 10.00
N LEU A 83 -10.37 8.33 9.63
CA LEU A 83 -9.49 7.64 10.59
C LEU A 83 -8.91 8.62 11.62
N ILE A 84 -8.43 9.79 11.18
CA ILE A 84 -7.93 10.84 12.07
C ILE A 84 -9.06 11.37 12.98
N GLU A 85 -10.27 11.54 12.46
CA GLU A 85 -11.42 11.99 13.25
C GLU A 85 -11.77 11.00 14.36
N LYS A 86 -11.82 9.72 14.06
CA LYS A 86 -12.01 8.66 15.08
C LYS A 86 -10.88 8.68 16.12
N GLN A 87 -9.63 8.89 15.70
CA GLN A 87 -8.50 8.98 16.61
C GLN A 87 -8.60 10.21 17.51
N ILE A 88 -8.95 11.38 16.96
CA ILE A 88 -9.22 12.60 17.72
C ILE A 88 -10.28 12.35 18.79
N GLY A 89 -11.42 11.74 18.43
CA GLY A 89 -12.49 11.41 19.38
C GLY A 89 -12.01 10.49 20.51
N LYS A 90 -11.28 9.40 20.18
CA LYS A 90 -10.70 8.51 21.19
C LYS A 90 -9.72 9.22 22.12
N THR A 91 -8.87 10.08 21.56
CA THR A 91 -7.88 10.84 22.35
C THR A 91 -8.57 11.86 23.26
N GLN A 92 -9.63 12.55 22.81
CA GLN A 92 -10.42 13.46 23.63
C GLN A 92 -11.05 12.75 24.83
N ILE A 93 -11.63 11.56 24.63
CA ILE A 93 -12.19 10.75 25.72
C ILE A 93 -11.10 10.34 26.73
N LYS A 94 -9.91 9.93 26.23
CA LYS A 94 -8.78 9.60 27.10
C LYS A 94 -8.31 10.81 27.93
N ILE A 95 -8.20 11.97 27.29
CA ILE A 95 -7.83 13.22 27.96
C ILE A 95 -8.84 13.53 29.08
N ALA A 96 -10.14 13.46 28.79
CA ALA A 96 -11.18 13.73 29.79
C ALA A 96 -11.08 12.75 30.99
N LYS A 97 -10.90 11.46 30.73
CA LYS A 97 -10.70 10.46 31.80
C LYS A 97 -9.44 10.71 32.63
N ASN A 98 -8.32 11.04 31.97
CA ASN A 98 -7.09 11.33 32.67
C ASN A 98 -7.17 12.62 33.51
N GLN A 99 -7.89 13.63 33.03
CA GLN A 99 -8.14 14.87 33.81
C GLN A 99 -8.90 14.57 35.10
N ILE A 100 -9.94 13.75 35.05
CA ILE A 100 -10.70 13.33 36.23
C ILE A 100 -9.77 12.57 37.20
N LYS A 101 -9.03 11.58 36.71
CA LYS A 101 -8.10 10.77 37.52
C LYS A 101 -7.02 11.63 38.20
N ILE A 102 -6.45 12.59 37.47
CA ILE A 102 -5.48 13.55 38.02
C ILE A 102 -6.12 14.37 39.13
N GLN A 103 -7.36 14.82 38.97
CA GLN A 103 -8.05 15.58 40.00
C GLN A 103 -8.34 14.75 41.25
N GLU A 104 -8.77 13.50 41.08
CA GLU A 104 -8.97 12.57 42.20
C GLU A 104 -7.66 12.31 42.96
N LYS A 105 -6.56 12.03 42.26
CA LYS A 105 -5.23 11.82 42.87
C LYS A 105 -4.72 13.09 43.59
N LYS A 106 -4.96 14.28 43.07
CA LYS A 106 -4.61 15.53 43.74
C LYS A 106 -5.34 15.67 45.08
N GLN A 107 -6.64 15.38 45.11
CA GLN A 107 -7.42 15.41 46.33
C GLN A 107 -6.95 14.36 47.36
N GLU A 108 -6.63 13.14 46.86
CA GLU A 108 -6.08 12.08 47.71
C GLU A 108 -4.74 12.49 48.32
N LEU A 109 -3.83 13.01 47.49
CA LEU A 109 -2.52 13.48 47.92
C LEU A 109 -2.65 14.59 48.97
N GLU A 110 -3.54 15.58 48.78
CA GLU A 110 -3.78 16.62 49.75
C GLU A 110 -4.26 16.10 51.12
N LYS A 111 -5.13 15.09 51.11
CA LYS A 111 -5.59 14.42 52.34
C LYS A 111 -4.44 13.69 53.01
N LEU A 112 -3.62 12.94 52.26
CA LEU A 112 -2.45 12.23 52.83
C LEU A 112 -1.45 13.22 53.41
N GLU A 113 -1.14 14.33 52.72
CA GLU A 113 -0.22 15.35 53.20
C GLU A 113 -0.74 16.02 54.49
N LYS A 114 -2.03 16.35 54.57
CA LYS A 114 -2.66 16.90 55.78
C LYS A 114 -2.60 15.94 56.96
N GLN A 115 -2.87 14.67 56.73
CA GLN A 115 -2.78 13.63 57.76
C GLN A 115 -1.34 13.44 58.25
N TYR A 116 -0.40 13.35 57.30
CA TYR A 116 1.02 13.23 57.61
C TYR A 116 1.55 14.45 58.38
N ALA A 117 1.18 15.68 57.95
CA ALA A 117 1.56 16.90 58.67
C ALA A 117 1.09 16.89 60.12
N LYS A 118 -0.17 16.45 60.39
CA LYS A 118 -0.66 16.27 61.75
C LYS A 118 0.18 15.26 62.54
N MET A 119 0.51 14.13 61.94
CA MET A 119 1.37 13.10 62.62
C MET A 119 2.76 13.67 62.94
N ILE A 120 3.38 14.41 62.03
CA ILE A 120 4.67 15.05 62.26
C ILE A 120 4.58 16.11 63.36
N TYR A 121 3.53 16.96 63.32
CA TYR A 121 3.30 17.94 64.36
C TYR A 121 3.21 17.33 65.77
N TYR A 122 2.40 16.26 65.93
CA TYR A 122 2.31 15.57 67.22
C TYR A 122 3.59 14.86 67.61
N ALA A 123 4.33 14.28 66.67
CA ALA A 123 5.62 13.67 66.91
C ALA A 123 6.67 14.71 67.35
N TYR A 124 6.66 15.90 66.77
CA TYR A 124 7.52 17.02 67.14
C TYR A 124 7.19 17.54 68.55
N LYS A 125 5.89 17.79 68.81
CA LYS A 125 5.41 18.27 70.11
C LYS A 125 5.84 17.32 71.26
N ASN A 126 5.90 16.02 71.02
CA ASN A 126 6.29 14.97 72.00
C ASN A 126 7.73 14.49 71.78
N LYS A 127 8.64 15.35 71.29
CA LYS A 127 10.00 14.99 70.83
C LYS A 127 10.95 14.71 71.99
N HIS A 128 10.66 15.09 73.26
CA HIS A 128 11.53 14.84 74.33
C HIS A 128 11.75 13.33 74.53
N SER A 129 12.97 12.86 74.26
CA SER A 129 13.33 11.43 74.37
C SER A 129 13.02 10.86 75.77
N PHE A 130 13.03 11.70 76.77
CA PHE A 130 12.66 11.40 78.15
C PHE A 130 11.19 10.95 78.25
N ASP A 131 10.26 11.58 77.57
CA ASP A 131 8.83 11.24 77.62
C ASP A 131 8.55 9.82 77.07
N ASN A 132 9.27 9.36 76.07
CA ASN A 132 9.14 8.01 75.55
C ASN A 132 9.62 6.94 76.60
N TRP A 133 10.69 7.24 77.30
CA TRP A 133 11.17 6.38 78.35
C TRP A 133 10.23 6.42 79.57
N VAL A 134 9.75 7.61 79.96
CA VAL A 134 8.75 7.73 81.03
C VAL A 134 7.48 6.94 80.65
N PHE A 135 7.03 7.04 79.44
CA PHE A 135 5.88 6.28 78.97
C PHE A 135 6.07 4.76 79.04
N ILE A 136 7.27 4.23 78.75
CA ILE A 136 7.57 2.81 78.89
C ILE A 136 7.69 2.40 80.33
N PHE A 137 8.47 3.14 81.15
CA PHE A 137 8.78 2.77 82.51
C PHE A 137 7.66 3.06 83.54
N SER A 138 6.70 3.94 83.23
CA SER A 138 5.50 4.16 84.05
C SER A 138 4.44 3.05 83.89
N SER A 139 4.80 1.90 83.27
CA SER A 139 3.91 0.78 83.13
C SER A 139 3.84 -0.07 84.46
N LYS A 140 2.64 -0.58 84.72
CA LYS A 140 2.36 -1.38 85.96
C LYS A 140 2.86 -2.84 85.87
N SER A 141 3.25 -3.31 84.62
CA SER A 141 3.75 -4.67 84.44
C SER A 141 4.70 -4.72 83.22
N PHE A 142 5.59 -5.74 83.22
CA PHE A 142 6.47 -5.97 82.03
C PHE A 142 5.69 -6.13 80.71
N ASN A 143 4.60 -6.87 80.77
CA ASN A 143 3.75 -7.05 79.55
C ASN A 143 3.19 -5.74 79.04
N GLN A 144 2.83 -4.80 79.94
CA GLN A 144 2.38 -3.47 79.54
C GLN A 144 3.52 -2.63 78.93
N ALA A 145 4.71 -2.68 79.52
CA ALA A 145 5.89 -2.03 78.95
C ALA A 145 6.24 -2.54 77.58
N TYR A 146 6.21 -3.84 77.33
CA TYR A 146 6.42 -4.47 76.03
C TYR A 146 5.38 -4.03 74.96
N LYS A 147 4.11 -4.02 75.37
CA LYS A 147 3.03 -3.51 74.47
C LYS A 147 3.25 -2.04 74.09
N ARG A 148 3.62 -1.19 75.03
CA ARG A 148 3.89 0.24 74.76
C ARG A 148 5.08 0.44 73.81
N LEU A 149 6.17 -0.30 73.98
CA LEU A 149 7.32 -0.31 73.12
C LEU A 149 6.90 -0.75 71.64
N LYS A 150 6.10 -1.83 71.61
CA LYS A 150 5.57 -2.30 70.31
C LYS A 150 4.72 -1.23 69.59
N TYR A 151 3.86 -0.50 70.33
CA TYR A 151 3.07 0.60 69.75
C TYR A 151 3.95 1.76 69.25
N LEU A 152 4.98 2.16 69.97
CA LEU A 152 5.91 3.20 69.50
C LEU A 152 6.63 2.79 68.23
N LYS A 153 7.08 1.53 68.17
CA LYS A 153 7.70 0.98 66.96
C LYS A 153 6.74 0.93 65.79
N GLN A 154 5.50 0.47 65.97
CA GLN A 154 4.45 0.45 64.96
C GLN A 154 4.12 1.86 64.47
N TYR A 155 4.03 2.84 65.38
CA TYR A 155 3.77 4.22 65.03
C TYR A 155 4.89 4.85 64.17
N ALA A 156 6.17 4.58 64.55
CA ALA A 156 7.31 5.01 63.74
C ALA A 156 7.32 4.38 62.35
N GLN A 157 7.03 3.08 62.27
CA GLN A 157 6.92 2.38 60.99
C GLN A 157 5.76 2.89 60.14
N HIS A 158 4.61 3.18 60.74
CA HIS A 158 3.46 3.74 60.03
C HIS A 158 3.79 5.12 59.43
N ARG A 159 4.50 5.99 60.15
CA ARG A 159 4.96 7.28 59.60
C ARG A 159 5.88 7.09 58.38
N LYS A 160 6.80 6.13 58.42
CA LYS A 160 7.68 5.84 57.28
C LYS A 160 6.87 5.40 56.05
N ILE A 161 5.95 4.46 56.26
CA ILE A 161 5.06 3.98 55.18
C ILE A 161 4.24 5.12 54.60
N GLN A 162 3.68 6.02 55.43
CA GLN A 162 2.91 7.17 54.93
C GLN A 162 3.76 8.14 54.12
N ALA A 163 5.03 8.38 54.51
CA ALA A 163 5.95 9.19 53.72
C ALA A 163 6.27 8.56 52.35
N GLU A 164 6.47 7.24 52.33
CA GLU A 164 6.71 6.48 51.11
C GLU A 164 5.49 6.53 50.17
N ILE A 165 4.26 6.37 50.71
CA ILE A 165 3.02 6.49 49.96
C ILE A 165 2.86 7.90 49.33
N ILE A 166 3.11 8.96 50.11
CA ILE A 166 3.05 10.35 49.62
C ILE A 166 4.04 10.55 48.48
N THR A 167 5.28 10.08 48.61
CA THR A 167 6.32 10.20 47.60
C THR A 167 5.94 9.46 46.31
N SER A 168 5.46 8.22 46.46
CA SER A 168 4.98 7.41 45.32
C SER A 168 3.80 8.07 44.63
N THR A 169 2.81 8.55 45.39
CA THR A 169 1.62 9.24 44.82
C THR A 169 2.00 10.54 44.09
N LYS A 170 2.99 11.30 44.59
CA LYS A 170 3.54 12.48 43.90
C LYS A 170 4.19 12.12 42.58
N GLN A 171 5.00 11.06 42.55
CA GLN A 171 5.64 10.61 41.33
C GLN A 171 4.60 10.15 40.30
N GLU A 172 3.65 9.32 40.70
CA GLU A 172 2.57 8.85 39.84
C GLU A 172 1.75 10.03 39.27
N LEU A 173 1.45 11.04 40.11
CA LEU A 173 0.73 12.24 39.66
C LEU A 173 1.55 13.03 38.64
N SER A 174 2.86 13.17 38.85
CA SER A 174 3.77 13.82 37.90
C SER A 174 3.77 13.14 36.56
N ASP A 175 3.88 11.80 36.56
CA ASP A 175 3.89 10.98 35.35
C ASP A 175 2.55 11.06 34.59
N GLU A 176 1.43 11.09 35.30
CA GLU A 176 0.11 11.26 34.71
C GLU A 176 -0.08 12.65 34.09
N VAL A 177 0.43 13.71 34.73
CA VAL A 177 0.41 15.07 34.20
C VAL A 177 1.23 15.16 32.91
N LEU A 178 2.45 14.60 32.92
CA LEU A 178 3.29 14.55 31.71
C LEU A 178 2.61 13.77 30.56
N SER A 179 1.99 12.65 30.90
CA SER A 179 1.21 11.85 29.93
C SER A 179 0.05 12.66 29.34
N LEU A 180 -0.66 13.42 30.17
CA LEU A 180 -1.76 14.31 29.73
C LEU A 180 -1.27 15.40 28.77
N GLU A 181 -0.14 16.05 29.06
CA GLU A 181 0.45 17.06 28.18
C GLU A 181 0.85 16.48 26.81
N ASN A 182 1.48 15.28 26.82
CA ASN A 182 1.80 14.56 25.58
C ASN A 182 0.54 14.23 24.77
N GLN A 183 -0.54 13.80 25.43
CA GLN A 183 -1.81 13.52 24.75
C GLN A 183 -2.43 14.79 24.15
N LYS A 184 -2.40 15.94 24.84
CA LYS A 184 -2.87 17.22 24.32
C LYS A 184 -2.06 17.68 23.11
N THR A 185 -0.74 17.55 23.17
CA THR A 185 0.16 17.88 22.06
C THR A 185 -0.13 17.03 20.82
N ASN A 186 -0.32 15.72 21.00
CA ASN A 186 -0.67 14.82 19.91
C ASN A 186 -2.06 15.14 19.34
N LEU A 187 -3.04 15.46 20.20
CA LEU A 187 -4.37 15.88 19.76
C LEU A 187 -4.29 17.15 18.89
N GLN A 188 -3.47 18.11 19.26
CA GLN A 188 -3.28 19.35 18.48
C GLN A 188 -2.65 19.06 17.12
N LYS A 189 -1.64 18.17 17.07
CA LYS A 189 -1.05 17.69 15.81
C LYS A 189 -2.08 17.00 14.92
N ASP A 190 -2.89 16.11 15.46
CA ASP A 190 -3.94 15.39 14.71
C ASP A 190 -4.99 16.37 14.15
N LYS A 191 -5.43 17.36 14.94
CA LYS A 191 -6.34 18.43 14.47
C LYS A 191 -5.74 19.24 13.34
N SER A 192 -4.46 19.62 13.43
CA SER A 192 -3.74 20.34 12.38
C SER A 192 -3.66 19.51 11.10
N ASN A 193 -3.26 18.24 11.21
CA ASN A 193 -3.19 17.33 10.09
C ASN A 193 -4.56 17.14 9.41
N LYS A 194 -5.64 16.99 10.20
CA LYS A 194 -7.01 16.92 9.66
C LYS A 194 -7.34 18.16 8.83
N LYS A 195 -7.02 19.38 9.34
CA LYS A 195 -7.25 20.64 8.61
C LYS A 195 -6.51 20.68 7.28
N ILE A 196 -5.23 20.27 7.26
CA ILE A 196 -4.42 20.20 6.04
C ILE A 196 -5.03 19.23 5.02
N LEU A 197 -5.48 18.06 5.47
CA LEU A 197 -6.11 17.06 4.58
C LEU A 197 -7.44 17.54 4.01
N ILE A 198 -8.25 18.24 4.80
CA ILE A 198 -9.52 18.83 4.33
C ILE A 198 -9.24 19.88 3.26
N THR A 199 -8.28 20.79 3.48
CA THR A 199 -7.89 21.80 2.48
C THR A 199 -7.41 21.12 1.19
N LYS A 200 -6.54 20.12 1.32
CA LYS A 200 -6.06 19.34 0.17
C LYS A 200 -7.20 18.66 -0.59
N LYS A 201 -8.13 18.00 0.13
CA LYS A 201 -9.31 17.38 -0.49
C LYS A 201 -10.14 18.39 -1.27
N LYS A 202 -10.33 19.60 -0.72
CA LYS A 202 -11.06 20.68 -1.40
C LYS A 202 -10.37 21.11 -2.70
N THR A 203 -9.06 21.30 -2.68
CA THR A 203 -8.28 21.64 -3.89
C THR A 203 -8.39 20.57 -4.96
N GLU A 204 -8.20 19.30 -4.59
CA GLU A 204 -8.30 18.18 -5.54
C GLU A 204 -9.73 18.04 -6.13
N LEU A 205 -10.76 18.35 -5.33
CA LEU A 205 -12.15 18.32 -5.80
C LEU A 205 -12.41 19.41 -6.87
N GLU A 206 -11.91 20.62 -6.68
CA GLU A 206 -12.06 21.70 -7.65
C GLU A 206 -11.32 21.37 -8.96
N GLU A 207 -10.11 20.85 -8.88
CA GLU A 207 -9.38 20.40 -10.07
C GLU A 207 -10.09 19.23 -10.77
N LEU A 208 -10.68 18.30 -10.03
CA LEU A 208 -11.48 17.21 -10.60
C LEU A 208 -12.70 17.75 -11.38
N LYS A 209 -13.40 18.75 -10.85
CA LYS A 209 -14.53 19.40 -11.54
C LYS A 209 -14.10 20.01 -12.86
N ILE A 210 -12.97 20.73 -12.89
CA ILE A 210 -12.42 21.34 -14.11
C ILE A 210 -12.09 20.26 -15.13
N GLN A 211 -11.41 19.19 -14.73
CA GLN A 211 -11.02 18.11 -15.62
C GLN A 211 -12.21 17.30 -16.15
N LYS A 212 -13.24 17.08 -15.34
CA LYS A 212 -14.49 16.45 -15.80
C LYS A 212 -15.19 17.30 -16.86
N LYS A 213 -15.22 18.63 -16.70
CA LYS A 213 -15.75 19.56 -17.68
C LYS A 213 -14.93 19.48 -18.99
N ASP A 214 -13.61 19.60 -18.91
CA ASP A 214 -12.71 19.49 -20.06
C ASP A 214 -12.88 18.16 -20.80
N LYS A 215 -12.99 17.05 -20.06
CA LYS A 215 -13.25 15.72 -20.63
C LYS A 215 -14.57 15.68 -21.40
N ASN A 216 -15.64 16.20 -20.82
CA ASN A 216 -16.96 16.19 -21.46
C ASN A 216 -16.99 17.08 -22.72
N ASP A 217 -16.37 18.24 -22.69
CA ASP A 217 -16.27 19.12 -23.84
C ASP A 217 -15.45 18.51 -24.97
N LEU A 218 -14.35 17.83 -24.63
CA LEU A 218 -13.57 17.07 -25.60
C LEU A 218 -14.38 15.92 -26.22
N ILE A 219 -15.12 15.16 -25.42
CA ILE A 219 -16.01 14.10 -25.91
C ILE A 219 -17.03 14.66 -26.92
N LYS A 220 -17.64 15.81 -26.62
CA LYS A 220 -18.57 16.47 -27.55
C LYS A 220 -17.91 16.84 -28.89
N LYS A 221 -16.67 17.37 -28.85
CA LYS A 221 -15.88 17.70 -30.04
C LYS A 221 -15.51 16.46 -30.85
N LEU A 222 -15.06 15.39 -30.18
CA LEU A 222 -14.66 14.13 -30.82
C LEU A 222 -15.86 13.42 -31.48
N LYS A 223 -17.06 13.48 -30.90
CA LYS A 223 -18.27 12.92 -31.50
C LYS A 223 -18.61 13.55 -32.87
N LYS A 224 -18.29 14.81 -33.09
CA LYS A 224 -18.48 15.46 -34.40
C LYS A 224 -17.59 14.88 -35.51
N THR A 225 -16.51 14.19 -35.15
CA THR A 225 -15.58 13.54 -36.09
C THR A 225 -15.68 12.00 -36.04
N GLU A 226 -16.83 11.48 -35.67
CA GLU A 226 -17.10 10.05 -35.45
C GLU A 226 -16.68 9.14 -36.62
N LYS A 227 -16.95 9.54 -37.84
CA LYS A 227 -16.62 8.76 -39.07
C LYS A 227 -15.10 8.52 -39.19
N TYR A 228 -14.30 9.51 -38.88
CA TYR A 228 -12.83 9.39 -38.91
C TYR A 228 -12.32 8.41 -37.84
N PHE A 229 -12.83 8.52 -36.62
CA PHE A 229 -12.41 7.65 -35.51
C PHE A 229 -12.89 6.21 -35.69
N LYS A 230 -14.09 5.96 -36.24
CA LYS A 230 -14.56 4.61 -36.59
C LYS A 230 -13.60 3.94 -37.58
N LYS A 231 -13.13 4.65 -38.59
CA LYS A 231 -12.18 4.12 -39.57
C LYS A 231 -10.81 3.80 -38.92
N ASP A 232 -10.33 4.68 -38.05
CA ASP A 232 -9.07 4.46 -37.33
C ASP A 232 -9.17 3.27 -36.38
N LEU A 233 -10.27 3.14 -35.63
CA LEU A 233 -10.55 2.01 -34.74
C LEU A 233 -10.60 0.68 -35.53
N GLN A 234 -11.25 0.65 -36.70
CA GLN A 234 -11.27 -0.55 -37.55
C GLN A 234 -9.86 -0.98 -37.96
N LYS A 235 -8.99 -0.03 -38.33
CA LYS A 235 -7.58 -0.32 -38.65
C LYS A 235 -6.82 -0.93 -37.42
N GLN A 236 -7.01 -0.37 -36.23
CA GLN A 236 -6.39 -0.87 -35.03
C GLN A 236 -6.87 -2.29 -34.69
N GLN A 237 -8.17 -2.56 -34.83
CA GLN A 237 -8.73 -3.88 -34.61
C GLN A 237 -8.20 -4.92 -35.62
N GLN A 238 -8.00 -4.51 -36.88
CA GLN A 238 -7.38 -5.38 -37.88
C GLN A 238 -5.92 -5.69 -37.57
N ALA A 239 -5.14 -4.68 -37.13
CA ALA A 239 -3.75 -4.89 -36.72
C ALA A 239 -3.65 -5.79 -35.49
N ALA A 240 -4.51 -5.60 -34.49
CA ALA A 240 -4.57 -6.48 -33.31
C ALA A 240 -4.92 -7.93 -33.66
N LYS A 241 -5.86 -8.15 -34.60
CA LYS A 241 -6.17 -9.50 -35.12
C LYS A 241 -4.98 -10.13 -35.85
N GLN A 242 -4.24 -9.38 -36.64
CA GLN A 242 -3.04 -9.86 -37.32
C GLN A 242 -1.94 -10.23 -36.32
N LEU A 243 -1.75 -9.39 -35.28
CA LEU A 243 -0.82 -9.67 -34.19
C LEU A 243 -1.20 -10.99 -33.47
N ASP A 244 -2.46 -11.12 -33.07
CA ASP A 244 -2.97 -12.31 -32.39
C ASP A 244 -2.74 -13.59 -33.21
N LYS A 245 -3.09 -13.55 -34.51
CA LYS A 245 -2.87 -14.65 -35.41
C LYS A 245 -1.39 -15.03 -35.50
N ARG A 246 -0.52 -14.03 -35.65
CA ARG A 246 0.93 -14.26 -35.78
C ARG A 246 1.55 -14.80 -34.51
N ILE A 247 1.12 -14.32 -33.33
CA ILE A 247 1.58 -14.86 -32.04
C ILE A 247 1.16 -16.32 -31.91
N ARG A 248 -0.10 -16.67 -32.22
CA ARG A 248 -0.57 -18.08 -32.16
C ARG A 248 0.25 -18.98 -33.07
N GLU A 249 0.48 -18.59 -34.31
CA GLU A 249 1.30 -19.36 -35.26
C GLU A 249 2.70 -19.63 -34.71
N ILE A 250 3.33 -18.62 -34.06
CA ILE A 250 4.67 -18.78 -33.49
C ILE A 250 4.65 -19.70 -32.27
N ILE A 251 3.67 -19.54 -31.39
CA ILE A 251 3.52 -20.42 -30.22
C ILE A 251 3.27 -21.87 -30.65
N GLU A 252 2.41 -22.08 -31.66
CA GLU A 252 2.17 -23.40 -32.24
C GLU A 252 3.45 -24.04 -32.82
N GLU A 253 4.25 -23.24 -33.53
CA GLU A 253 5.55 -23.69 -34.06
C GLU A 253 6.53 -24.05 -32.93
N GLU A 254 6.62 -23.25 -31.89
CA GLU A 254 7.48 -23.54 -30.72
C GLU A 254 7.05 -24.82 -29.99
N ILE A 255 5.74 -24.99 -29.75
CA ILE A 255 5.20 -26.22 -29.13
C ILE A 255 5.46 -27.43 -30.02
N ARG A 256 5.29 -27.30 -31.33
CA ARG A 256 5.58 -28.39 -32.28
C ARG A 256 7.06 -28.76 -32.25
N LYS A 257 7.97 -27.80 -32.29
CA LYS A 257 9.42 -28.02 -32.21
C LYS A 257 9.81 -28.70 -30.88
N ALA A 258 9.22 -28.30 -29.78
CA ALA A 258 9.42 -28.94 -28.50
C ALA A 258 8.97 -30.41 -28.52
N ARG A 259 7.80 -30.74 -29.09
CA ARG A 259 7.30 -32.09 -29.25
C ARG A 259 8.17 -32.96 -30.19
N GLU A 260 8.66 -32.38 -31.28
CA GLU A 260 9.55 -33.10 -32.22
C GLU A 260 10.91 -33.39 -31.58
N ALA A 261 11.45 -32.48 -30.77
CA ALA A 261 12.67 -32.71 -30.01
C ALA A 261 12.50 -33.83 -28.96
N GLU A 262 11.34 -33.91 -28.31
CA GLU A 262 11.00 -34.99 -27.36
C GLU A 262 10.87 -36.35 -28.05
N LYS A 263 10.19 -36.42 -29.20
CA LYS A 263 10.09 -37.67 -29.96
C LYS A 263 11.46 -38.21 -30.37
N LYS A 264 12.42 -37.35 -30.73
CA LYS A 264 13.81 -37.73 -31.03
C LYS A 264 14.60 -38.18 -29.80
N ALA A 265 14.16 -37.76 -28.58
CA ALA A 265 14.82 -38.15 -27.33
C ALA A 265 14.23 -39.40 -26.65
N ASN A 266 13.34 -40.16 -27.32
CA ASN A 266 12.73 -41.42 -26.86
C ASN A 266 12.06 -41.34 -25.46
N LYS A 267 11.43 -40.20 -25.10
CA LYS A 267 10.66 -40.04 -23.85
C LYS A 267 9.18 -39.89 -24.17
N GLU A 268 8.38 -40.84 -23.72
CA GLU A 268 6.92 -40.77 -23.79
C GLU A 268 6.41 -39.71 -22.79
N GLY A 269 5.66 -38.74 -23.29
CA GLY A 269 4.95 -37.78 -22.51
C GLY A 269 5.23 -36.31 -22.92
N PHE A 270 4.22 -35.45 -22.83
CA PHE A 270 4.35 -34.01 -23.02
C PHE A 270 5.14 -33.44 -21.83
N ALA A 271 6.45 -33.41 -21.93
CA ALA A 271 7.30 -32.86 -20.90
C ALA A 271 8.21 -31.78 -21.51
N LEU A 272 8.01 -30.52 -21.08
CA LEU A 272 9.03 -29.49 -21.21
C LEU A 272 10.38 -30.02 -20.72
N THR A 273 11.48 -29.57 -21.31
CA THR A 273 12.80 -29.86 -20.75
C THR A 273 12.83 -29.49 -19.26
N PRO A 274 13.63 -30.19 -18.43
CA PRO A 274 13.73 -29.84 -16.99
C PRO A 274 13.99 -28.35 -16.75
N GLU A 275 14.81 -27.74 -17.61
CA GLU A 275 15.10 -26.28 -17.56
C GLU A 275 13.87 -25.43 -17.91
N ALA A 276 13.10 -25.80 -18.93
CA ALA A 276 11.87 -25.09 -19.29
C ALA A 276 10.77 -25.28 -18.25
N LYS A 277 10.69 -26.44 -17.57
CA LYS A 277 9.79 -26.66 -16.43
C LYS A 277 10.17 -25.79 -15.24
N ALA A 278 11.45 -25.74 -14.89
CA ALA A 278 11.96 -24.89 -13.81
C ALA A 278 11.70 -23.40 -14.11
N LEU A 279 11.98 -22.98 -15.35
CA LEU A 279 11.74 -21.60 -15.78
C LEU A 279 10.25 -21.23 -15.70
N SER A 280 9.37 -22.14 -16.10
CA SER A 280 7.92 -21.99 -16.04
C SER A 280 7.39 -21.88 -14.60
N ALA A 281 7.89 -22.73 -13.69
CA ALA A 281 7.54 -22.71 -12.28
C ALA A 281 7.99 -21.39 -11.64
N ASN A 282 9.22 -20.97 -11.88
CA ASN A 282 9.76 -19.70 -11.37
C ASN A 282 9.00 -18.50 -11.92
N PHE A 283 8.56 -18.52 -13.19
CA PHE A 283 7.72 -17.47 -13.76
C PHE A 283 6.38 -17.38 -13.01
N LEU A 284 5.74 -18.52 -12.74
CA LEU A 284 4.47 -18.59 -12.03
C LEU A 284 4.59 -18.10 -10.57
N GLU A 285 5.64 -18.48 -9.86
CA GLU A 285 5.91 -18.04 -8.49
C GLU A 285 6.09 -16.52 -8.37
N ASN A 286 6.56 -15.86 -9.44
CA ASN A 286 6.71 -14.41 -9.50
C ASN A 286 5.44 -13.67 -9.96
N LYS A 287 4.30 -14.34 -10.05
CA LYS A 287 3.03 -13.69 -10.39
C LYS A 287 2.70 -12.56 -9.38
N GLY A 288 2.45 -11.36 -9.89
CA GLY A 288 2.22 -10.14 -9.08
C GLY A 288 3.51 -9.43 -8.65
N ASN A 289 4.69 -10.01 -8.92
CA ASN A 289 5.99 -9.45 -8.56
C ASN A 289 6.90 -9.20 -9.76
N LEU A 290 6.45 -9.45 -10.98
CA LEU A 290 7.25 -9.19 -12.17
C LEU A 290 7.58 -7.70 -12.30
N PRO A 291 8.81 -7.34 -12.66
CA PRO A 291 9.17 -5.95 -12.93
C PRO A 291 8.36 -5.40 -14.11
N TRP A 292 8.11 -4.12 -14.11
CA TRP A 292 7.49 -3.46 -15.26
C TRP A 292 8.43 -3.52 -16.49
N PRO A 293 7.85 -3.69 -17.70
CA PRO A 293 8.61 -3.69 -18.94
C PRO A 293 9.20 -2.32 -19.31
N LEU A 294 8.88 -1.29 -18.55
CA LEU A 294 9.32 0.09 -18.70
C LEU A 294 9.69 0.67 -17.33
N ASP A 295 10.67 1.58 -17.29
CA ASP A 295 11.02 2.27 -16.04
C ASP A 295 9.92 3.23 -15.58
N LYS A 296 9.23 3.86 -16.54
CA LYS A 296 8.13 4.80 -16.29
C LYS A 296 7.01 4.57 -17.29
N GLY A 297 5.80 4.46 -16.81
CA GLY A 297 4.62 4.29 -17.64
C GLY A 297 3.34 4.22 -16.82
N ILE A 298 2.22 4.41 -17.50
CA ILE A 298 0.87 4.20 -16.94
C ILE A 298 0.07 3.31 -17.88
N ILE A 299 -0.71 2.41 -17.33
CA ILE A 299 -1.65 1.60 -18.11
C ILE A 299 -2.78 2.52 -18.56
N VAL A 300 -2.87 2.73 -19.86
CA VAL A 300 -3.91 3.55 -20.49
C VAL A 300 -5.04 2.72 -21.10
N GLN A 301 -4.79 1.44 -21.34
CA GLN A 301 -5.80 0.47 -21.76
C GLN A 301 -5.50 -0.88 -21.09
N GLY A 302 -6.45 -1.39 -20.32
CA GLY A 302 -6.33 -2.67 -19.61
C GLY A 302 -6.65 -3.86 -20.52
N PHE A 303 -6.57 -5.07 -19.93
CA PHE A 303 -6.86 -6.34 -20.59
C PHE A 303 -8.36 -6.59 -20.75
N GLY A 304 -8.74 -7.26 -21.84
CA GLY A 304 -10.08 -7.77 -22.06
C GLY A 304 -11.02 -6.80 -22.75
N LYS A 305 -12.30 -7.02 -22.53
CA LYS A 305 -13.39 -6.25 -23.15
C LYS A 305 -13.59 -4.93 -22.43
N GLN A 306 -13.55 -3.83 -23.19
CA GLN A 306 -13.73 -2.48 -22.65
C GLN A 306 -14.65 -1.67 -23.55
N GLN A 307 -15.45 -0.80 -22.94
CA GLN A 307 -16.23 0.16 -23.70
C GLN A 307 -15.31 1.28 -24.23
N HIS A 308 -15.47 1.63 -25.49
CA HIS A 308 -14.72 2.73 -26.08
C HIS A 308 -15.08 4.06 -25.38
N ALA A 309 -14.05 4.83 -24.97
CA ALA A 309 -14.22 6.04 -24.13
C ALA A 309 -15.16 7.10 -24.73
N VAL A 310 -15.31 7.14 -26.05
CA VAL A 310 -16.17 8.12 -26.78
C VAL A 310 -17.45 7.48 -27.30
N PHE A 311 -17.37 6.27 -27.82
CA PHE A 311 -18.45 5.57 -28.51
C PHE A 311 -18.94 4.41 -27.65
N LYS A 312 -19.89 4.66 -26.77
CA LYS A 312 -20.41 3.67 -25.81
C LYS A 312 -20.95 2.40 -26.47
N ASN A 313 -21.37 2.47 -27.73
CA ASN A 313 -21.86 1.32 -28.50
C ASN A 313 -20.74 0.51 -29.18
N ILE A 314 -19.48 0.90 -28.98
CA ILE A 314 -18.33 0.20 -29.54
C ILE A 314 -17.54 -0.42 -28.38
N GLU A 315 -17.47 -1.73 -28.41
CA GLU A 315 -16.61 -2.48 -27.53
C GLU A 315 -15.26 -2.71 -28.21
N THR A 316 -14.20 -2.47 -27.48
CA THR A 316 -12.82 -2.82 -27.86
C THR A 316 -12.36 -3.99 -27.01
N TYR A 317 -11.60 -4.88 -27.60
CA TYR A 317 -10.99 -5.99 -26.91
C TYR A 317 -9.47 -5.80 -26.96
N ASN A 318 -8.83 -5.83 -25.80
CA ASN A 318 -7.38 -5.75 -25.67
C ASN A 318 -6.83 -7.09 -25.17
N ASN A 319 -5.91 -7.68 -25.91
CA ASN A 319 -5.29 -8.96 -25.57
C ASN A 319 -4.24 -8.88 -24.48
N GLY A 320 -3.79 -7.65 -24.17
CA GLY A 320 -2.79 -7.32 -23.19
C GLY A 320 -3.11 -6.04 -22.48
N ILE A 321 -2.08 -5.25 -22.20
CA ILE A 321 -2.20 -3.89 -21.65
C ILE A 321 -1.41 -2.93 -22.51
N ASP A 322 -1.93 -1.70 -22.68
CA ASP A 322 -1.20 -0.61 -23.31
C ASP A 322 -0.61 0.29 -22.23
N ILE A 323 0.70 0.46 -22.24
CA ILE A 323 1.43 1.28 -21.29
C ILE A 323 1.95 2.53 -21.99
N ALA A 324 1.37 3.69 -21.68
CA ALA A 324 1.86 4.97 -22.18
C ALA A 324 3.14 5.37 -21.47
N THR A 325 4.12 5.85 -22.24
CA THR A 325 5.46 6.17 -21.75
C THR A 325 6.07 7.40 -22.43
N ASP A 326 7.29 7.73 -22.04
CA ASP A 326 8.08 8.79 -22.65
C ASP A 326 8.55 8.39 -24.06
N LYS A 327 8.86 9.37 -24.91
CA LYS A 327 9.48 9.12 -26.21
C LYS A 327 10.82 8.42 -26.01
N GLU A 328 11.11 7.45 -26.88
CA GLU A 328 12.34 6.68 -26.86
C GLU A 328 12.61 5.95 -25.53
N ALA A 329 11.55 5.62 -24.79
CA ALA A 329 11.67 4.83 -23.58
C ALA A 329 12.24 3.45 -23.89
N LYS A 330 13.19 3.01 -23.06
CA LYS A 330 13.80 1.69 -23.14
C LYS A 330 12.83 0.63 -22.62
N VAL A 331 12.71 -0.45 -23.37
CA VAL A 331 11.91 -1.63 -23.00
C VAL A 331 12.82 -2.69 -22.45
N ARG A 332 12.42 -3.31 -21.36
CA ARG A 332 13.16 -4.37 -20.70
C ARG A 332 12.34 -5.63 -20.51
N ALA A 333 13.00 -6.77 -20.47
CA ALA A 333 12.36 -8.04 -20.21
C ALA A 333 11.80 -8.10 -18.78
N VAL A 334 10.59 -8.62 -18.62
CA VAL A 334 9.97 -8.78 -17.29
C VAL A 334 10.48 -9.98 -16.53
N PHE A 335 11.10 -10.95 -17.21
CA PHE A 335 11.63 -12.18 -16.61
C PHE A 335 12.70 -12.83 -17.49
N ASP A 336 13.46 -13.76 -16.91
CA ASP A 336 14.43 -14.57 -17.62
C ASP A 336 13.76 -15.43 -18.69
N GLY A 337 14.42 -15.61 -19.83
CA GLY A 337 13.85 -16.39 -20.93
C GLY A 337 14.74 -16.47 -22.15
N LYS A 338 14.13 -16.86 -23.26
CA LYS A 338 14.78 -16.94 -24.57
C LYS A 338 13.95 -16.22 -25.61
N VAL A 339 14.56 -15.35 -26.41
CA VAL A 339 13.85 -14.69 -27.53
C VAL A 339 13.41 -15.76 -28.54
N SER A 340 12.10 -16.00 -28.60
CA SER A 340 11.50 -16.97 -29.51
C SER A 340 11.44 -16.45 -30.93
N ARG A 341 10.95 -15.21 -31.11
CA ARG A 341 10.83 -14.62 -32.43
C ARG A 341 10.82 -13.08 -32.36
N ILE A 342 11.33 -12.48 -33.42
CA ILE A 342 11.23 -11.05 -33.71
C ILE A 342 10.53 -10.89 -35.07
N PHE A 343 9.53 -10.02 -35.14
CA PHE A 343 8.78 -9.77 -36.38
C PHE A 343 8.21 -8.35 -36.42
N LEU A 344 7.78 -7.92 -37.63
CA LEU A 344 7.19 -6.60 -37.86
C LEU A 344 5.69 -6.73 -38.14
N ILE A 345 4.90 -5.88 -37.53
CA ILE A 345 3.48 -5.71 -37.87
C ILE A 345 3.27 -4.31 -38.44
N LYS A 346 2.68 -4.26 -39.63
CA LYS A 346 2.39 -2.98 -40.29
C LYS A 346 1.46 -2.13 -39.45
N GLY A 347 1.94 -1.00 -38.97
CA GLY A 347 1.17 -0.06 -38.17
C GLY A 347 1.36 -0.19 -36.64
N GLU A 348 1.89 -1.33 -36.16
CA GLU A 348 2.15 -1.58 -34.71
C GLU A 348 3.65 -1.61 -34.37
N GLY A 349 4.53 -1.56 -35.38
CA GLY A 349 5.98 -1.58 -35.18
C GLY A 349 6.54 -3.00 -35.03
N LYS A 350 7.76 -3.09 -34.49
CA LYS A 350 8.44 -4.37 -34.24
C LYS A 350 7.89 -5.02 -32.98
N VAL A 351 7.92 -6.35 -32.97
CA VAL A 351 7.39 -7.20 -31.89
C VAL A 351 8.47 -8.20 -31.47
N ILE A 352 8.64 -8.37 -30.18
CA ILE A 352 9.49 -9.42 -29.57
C ILE A 352 8.59 -10.38 -28.81
N LEU A 353 8.79 -11.67 -29.03
CA LEU A 353 8.20 -12.76 -28.27
C LEU A 353 9.30 -13.44 -27.48
N ILE A 354 9.19 -13.49 -26.15
CA ILE A 354 10.12 -14.17 -25.24
C ILE A 354 9.44 -15.38 -24.63
N ASN A 355 10.11 -16.50 -24.67
CA ASN A 355 9.66 -17.78 -24.12
C ASN A 355 10.22 -17.95 -22.69
N HIS A 356 9.35 -18.28 -21.74
CA HIS A 356 9.63 -18.52 -20.32
C HIS A 356 9.19 -19.95 -19.90
N GLY A 357 9.21 -20.91 -20.83
CA GLY A 357 8.71 -22.27 -20.65
C GLY A 357 7.28 -22.41 -21.19
N GLU A 358 6.27 -22.60 -20.33
CA GLU A 358 4.85 -22.58 -20.75
C GLU A 358 4.31 -21.19 -20.98
N TYR A 359 5.05 -20.16 -20.52
CA TYR A 359 4.64 -18.76 -20.61
C TYR A 359 5.41 -18.03 -21.69
N PHE A 360 4.74 -17.06 -22.29
CA PHE A 360 5.34 -16.16 -23.26
C PHE A 360 5.00 -14.72 -22.89
N SER A 361 5.98 -13.84 -22.99
CA SER A 361 5.75 -12.40 -22.94
C SER A 361 5.93 -11.78 -24.32
N VAL A 362 5.02 -10.86 -24.69
CA VAL A 362 4.98 -10.18 -25.97
C VAL A 362 5.15 -8.70 -25.76
N TYR A 363 6.09 -8.11 -26.47
CA TYR A 363 6.39 -6.68 -26.46
C TYR A 363 6.19 -6.13 -27.85
N SER A 364 5.16 -5.33 -28.04
CA SER A 364 4.76 -4.75 -29.32
C SER A 364 4.80 -3.24 -29.29
N GLY A 365 4.98 -2.59 -30.43
CA GLY A 365 5.15 -1.16 -30.51
C GLY A 365 6.60 -0.70 -30.35
N LEU A 366 7.57 -1.52 -30.82
CA LEU A 366 8.99 -1.20 -30.76
C LEU A 366 9.48 -0.52 -32.03
N LYS A 367 10.30 0.52 -31.89
CA LYS A 367 11.04 1.19 -32.96
C LYS A 367 12.32 0.42 -33.28
N GLU A 368 13.06 0.11 -32.23
CA GLU A 368 14.37 -0.56 -32.30
C GLU A 368 14.37 -1.79 -31.38
N ILE A 369 15.17 -2.79 -31.75
CA ILE A 369 15.36 -4.02 -31.00
C ILE A 369 16.84 -4.20 -30.77
N SER A 370 17.22 -4.50 -29.52
CA SER A 370 18.60 -4.63 -29.07
C SER A 370 19.04 -6.10 -28.89
N VAL A 371 18.18 -7.07 -29.24
CA VAL A 371 18.39 -8.48 -29.00
C VAL A 371 18.13 -9.29 -30.28
N GLN A 372 18.59 -10.57 -30.33
CA GLN A 372 18.44 -11.45 -31.48
C GLN A 372 17.54 -12.66 -31.17
N THR A 373 16.93 -13.21 -32.21
CA THR A 373 16.17 -14.49 -32.07
C THR A 373 17.07 -15.61 -31.59
N GLY A 374 16.64 -16.33 -30.56
CA GLY A 374 17.40 -17.41 -29.93
C GLY A 374 18.29 -16.95 -28.76
N GLU A 375 18.45 -15.65 -28.53
CA GLU A 375 19.25 -15.11 -27.43
C GLU A 375 18.61 -15.41 -26.07
N LYS A 376 19.43 -15.75 -25.07
CA LYS A 376 19.01 -15.84 -23.66
C LYS A 376 18.94 -14.45 -23.08
N ILE A 377 17.84 -14.14 -22.38
CA ILE A 377 17.54 -12.83 -21.82
C ILE A 377 17.34 -12.98 -20.32
N PHE A 378 17.83 -12.00 -19.58
CA PHE A 378 17.66 -11.88 -18.14
C PHE A 378 16.57 -10.85 -17.76
N ALA A 379 15.96 -11.02 -16.61
CA ALA A 379 15.02 -10.06 -16.07
C ALA A 379 15.62 -8.65 -15.99
N LYS A 380 14.86 -7.65 -16.41
CA LYS A 380 15.28 -6.23 -16.54
C LYS A 380 16.34 -5.94 -17.62
N GLN A 381 16.78 -6.90 -18.40
CA GLN A 381 17.64 -6.66 -19.54
C GLN A 381 16.91 -5.79 -20.58
N GLU A 382 17.58 -4.80 -21.13
CA GLU A 382 17.08 -3.95 -22.22
C GLU A 382 16.93 -4.77 -23.51
N ILE A 383 15.74 -4.72 -24.12
CA ILE A 383 15.41 -5.51 -25.32
C ILE A 383 15.04 -4.63 -26.52
N GLY A 384 14.85 -3.32 -26.31
CA GLY A 384 14.52 -2.40 -27.39
C GLY A 384 14.03 -1.05 -26.91
N ILE A 385 13.53 -0.26 -27.87
CA ILE A 385 13.06 1.11 -27.66
C ILE A 385 11.63 1.26 -28.19
N VAL A 386 10.75 1.92 -27.44
CA VAL A 386 9.36 2.13 -27.81
C VAL A 386 9.24 3.04 -29.04
N MET A 387 8.34 2.70 -29.93
CA MET A 387 7.99 3.51 -31.10
C MET A 387 7.07 4.68 -30.70
N THR A 388 7.33 5.85 -31.24
CA THR A 388 6.40 6.98 -31.17
C THR A 388 5.65 7.12 -32.50
N ASP A 389 4.33 6.97 -32.47
CA ASP A 389 3.48 7.29 -33.63
C ASP A 389 3.49 8.80 -33.86
N LYS A 390 4.19 9.23 -34.91
CA LYS A 390 4.33 10.66 -35.26
C LYS A 390 3.00 11.33 -35.58
N ASN A 391 2.04 10.60 -36.15
CA ASN A 391 0.72 11.14 -36.55
C ASN A 391 -0.19 11.35 -35.36
N LYS A 392 -0.16 10.42 -34.41
CA LYS A 392 -1.01 10.44 -33.19
C LYS A 392 -0.28 11.04 -31.98
N GLN A 393 1.02 11.32 -32.08
CA GLN A 393 1.89 11.73 -30.97
C GLN A 393 1.75 10.80 -29.75
N LYS A 394 1.54 9.51 -29.99
CA LYS A 394 1.31 8.50 -28.99
C LYS A 394 2.55 7.62 -28.87
N THR A 395 3.09 7.52 -27.67
CA THR A 395 4.18 6.58 -27.32
C THR A 395 3.61 5.59 -26.33
N HIS A 396 3.47 4.33 -26.72
CA HIS A 396 2.97 3.28 -25.84
C HIS A 396 3.59 1.95 -26.21
N LEU A 397 3.77 1.12 -25.20
CA LEU A 397 4.13 -0.28 -25.33
C LEU A 397 2.86 -1.10 -25.17
N HIS A 398 2.59 -2.00 -26.12
CA HIS A 398 1.59 -3.04 -25.95
C HIS A 398 2.27 -4.29 -25.39
N PHE A 399 1.77 -4.79 -24.24
CA PHE A 399 2.38 -5.88 -23.51
C PHE A 399 1.36 -6.97 -23.23
N GLU A 400 1.70 -8.21 -23.61
CA GLU A 400 0.85 -9.38 -23.39
C GLU A 400 1.61 -10.48 -22.63
N ILE A 401 0.87 -11.29 -21.87
CA ILE A 401 1.35 -12.53 -21.28
C ILE A 401 0.45 -13.66 -21.74
N TRP A 402 1.05 -14.74 -22.22
CA TRP A 402 0.35 -15.93 -22.65
C TRP A 402 0.80 -17.14 -21.85
N LYS A 403 -0.13 -18.03 -21.51
CA LYS A 403 0.18 -19.39 -21.05
C LYS A 403 -0.24 -20.37 -22.14
N ASN A 404 0.70 -20.98 -22.84
CA ASN A 404 0.44 -21.73 -24.07
C ASN A 404 -0.41 -20.89 -25.06
N TYR A 405 -1.69 -21.26 -25.28
CA TYR A 405 -2.61 -20.54 -26.17
C TYR A 405 -3.52 -19.53 -25.46
N ASP A 406 -3.46 -19.47 -24.13
CA ASP A 406 -4.36 -18.66 -23.31
C ASP A 406 -3.74 -17.33 -22.91
N LYS A 407 -4.43 -16.26 -23.27
CA LYS A 407 -4.05 -14.90 -22.88
C LYS A 407 -4.30 -14.68 -21.39
N GLN A 408 -3.32 -14.13 -20.72
CA GLN A 408 -3.38 -13.80 -19.31
C GLN A 408 -3.50 -12.27 -19.15
N ASN A 409 -4.18 -11.81 -18.11
CA ASN A 409 -4.19 -10.38 -17.80
C ASN A 409 -2.84 -9.94 -17.24
N PRO A 410 -2.03 -9.14 -17.96
CA PRO A 410 -0.70 -8.76 -17.50
C PRO A 410 -0.69 -7.95 -16.21
N SER A 411 -1.77 -7.21 -15.91
CA SER A 411 -1.86 -6.45 -14.66
C SER A 411 -1.78 -7.33 -13.41
N HIS A 412 -2.20 -8.61 -13.50
CA HIS A 412 -2.10 -9.55 -12.39
C HIS A 412 -0.67 -10.11 -12.17
N TRP A 413 0.26 -9.82 -13.08
CA TRP A 413 1.61 -10.34 -13.07
C TRP A 413 2.64 -9.29 -12.68
N LEU A 414 2.40 -8.04 -13.07
CA LEU A 414 3.31 -6.93 -12.80
C LEU A 414 3.17 -6.43 -11.37
N TYR A 415 4.30 -6.07 -10.76
CA TYR A 415 4.35 -5.54 -9.40
C TYR A 415 3.53 -4.27 -9.25
N LYS A 416 2.53 -4.29 -8.34
CA LYS A 416 1.66 -3.14 -8.04
C LYS A 416 1.01 -2.49 -9.29
N ALA A 417 0.57 -3.30 -10.26
CA ALA A 417 -0.09 -2.83 -11.48
C ALA A 417 -1.63 -2.70 -11.35
N HIS A 418 -2.15 -2.86 -10.13
CA HIS A 418 -3.59 -2.78 -9.81
C HIS A 418 -3.95 -1.41 -9.25
#